data_55efa8bebc593840c9492ac3450ae30e
#
_entry.id   55efa8bebc593840c9492ac3450ae30e
#
_cell.length_a   1.000
_cell.length_b   1.000
_cell.length_c   1.000
_cell.angle_alpha   90.00
_cell.angle_beta   90.00
_cell.angle_gamma   90.00
#
_symmetry.space_group_name_H-M   'P 1'
#
loop_
_entity.id
_entity.type
_entity.pdbx_description
1 polymer ?
#
loop_
_entity_poly.entity_id
_entity_poly.type
_entity_poly.pdbx_seq_one_letter_code
_entity_poly.pdbx_strand_id
1 'polypeptide(L)'
;SGKSREDFGNGNCKFITYMNVYKNIIADESLCESVKIRKEEEQNSVKYGDVLFTQSSETLEEVGYTSAWTHSSQPYLNSFCFGYRFYDSVMTNPIFIAHYMRSNYIRKAIMKEGQGATRVNLSAERLKNLNIFLPDIKGQNKIAEFLSGLEDRIHKEESVLENMTMEKSSLLQKVFI
;
A
#
# COMPACT_ATOMS: atom_id res chain seq x y z
N SER A 1 -17.23 2.23 -4.35
CA SER A 1 -18.07 1.43 -3.43
C SER A 1 -19.26 0.86 -4.19
N GLY A 2 -20.04 -0.08 -3.59
CA GLY A 2 -21.26 -0.61 -4.22
C GLY A 2 -21.05 -1.67 -5.31
N LYS A 3 -19.88 -2.32 -5.34
CA LYS A 3 -19.57 -3.41 -6.27
C LYS A 3 -19.94 -4.77 -5.66
N SER A 4 -20.48 -5.65 -6.48
CA SER A 4 -20.77 -7.05 -6.14
C SER A 4 -19.61 -7.95 -6.61
N ARG A 5 -19.64 -9.22 -6.19
CA ARG A 5 -18.65 -10.21 -6.61
C ARG A 5 -18.54 -10.36 -8.14
N GLU A 6 -19.64 -10.16 -8.85
CA GLU A 6 -19.71 -10.30 -10.31
C GLU A 6 -19.03 -9.16 -11.07
N ASP A 7 -18.79 -8.02 -10.40
CA ASP A 7 -18.11 -6.87 -10.99
C ASP A 7 -16.58 -7.04 -11.02
N PHE A 8 -16.04 -8.06 -10.33
CA PHE A 8 -14.60 -8.30 -10.22
C PHE A 8 -14.14 -9.44 -11.14
N GLY A 9 -12.87 -9.39 -11.54
CA GLY A 9 -12.20 -10.42 -12.35
C GLY A 9 -12.24 -10.16 -13.87
N ASN A 10 -13.34 -9.66 -14.42
CA ASN A 10 -13.54 -9.44 -15.87
C ASN A 10 -14.03 -8.02 -16.16
N GLY A 11 -13.35 -7.02 -15.65
CA GLY A 11 -13.77 -5.62 -15.81
C GLY A 11 -12.95 -4.87 -16.86
N ASN A 12 -13.48 -3.71 -17.24
CA ASN A 12 -12.88 -2.76 -18.18
C ASN A 12 -11.87 -1.81 -17.51
N CYS A 13 -11.77 -1.86 -16.18
CA CYS A 13 -10.91 -1.00 -15.38
C CYS A 13 -10.05 -1.83 -14.43
N LYS A 14 -9.03 -1.20 -13.86
CA LYS A 14 -8.18 -1.80 -12.82
C LYS A 14 -8.45 -1.15 -11.48
N PHE A 15 -8.28 -1.91 -10.40
CA PHE A 15 -8.30 -1.37 -9.05
C PHE A 15 -7.15 -1.93 -8.20
N ILE A 16 -6.68 -1.11 -7.28
CA ILE A 16 -5.65 -1.47 -6.30
C ILE A 16 -6.33 -2.23 -5.17
N THR A 17 -5.91 -3.47 -4.93
CA THR A 17 -6.46 -4.31 -3.87
C THR A 17 -6.02 -3.84 -2.47
N TYR A 18 -6.77 -4.21 -1.43
CA TYR A 18 -6.37 -3.97 -0.04
C TYR A 18 -4.98 -4.53 0.27
N MET A 19 -4.73 -5.78 -0.14
CA MET A 19 -3.46 -6.47 0.14
C MET A 19 -2.27 -5.83 -0.58
N ASN A 20 -2.50 -5.23 -1.75
CA ASN A 20 -1.47 -4.49 -2.46
C ASN A 20 -1.03 -3.25 -1.66
N VAL A 21 -1.98 -2.49 -1.10
CA VAL A 21 -1.69 -1.35 -0.21
C VAL A 21 -1.05 -1.80 1.10
N TYR A 22 -1.56 -2.89 1.68
CA TYR A 22 -1.11 -3.40 2.98
C TYR A 22 0.35 -3.88 2.94
N LYS A 23 0.70 -4.70 1.94
CA LYS A 23 2.00 -5.36 1.88
C LYS A 23 3.12 -4.48 1.33
N ASN A 24 2.82 -3.63 0.35
CA ASN A 24 3.83 -2.95 -0.45
C ASN A 24 4.02 -1.49 -0.04
N ILE A 25 5.27 -1.03 0.03
CA ILE A 25 5.61 0.40 0.19
C ILE A 25 5.23 1.18 -1.08
N ILE A 26 5.45 0.58 -2.23
CA ILE A 26 4.99 1.07 -3.53
C ILE A 26 3.96 0.06 -4.02
N ALA A 27 2.71 0.49 -4.20
CA ALA A 27 1.67 -0.39 -4.71
C ALA A 27 2.02 -0.86 -6.12
N ASP A 28 2.04 -2.18 -6.31
CA ASP A 28 2.46 -2.81 -7.55
C ASP A 28 1.33 -2.79 -8.59
N GLU A 29 1.61 -2.22 -9.75
CA GLU A 29 0.64 -2.15 -10.85
C GLU A 29 0.26 -3.54 -11.37
N SER A 30 1.18 -4.49 -11.36
CA SER A 30 0.94 -5.87 -11.82
C SER A 30 -0.06 -6.63 -10.94
N LEU A 31 -0.17 -6.24 -9.66
CA LEU A 31 -1.09 -6.80 -8.68
C LEU A 31 -2.47 -6.10 -8.66
N CYS A 32 -2.71 -5.19 -9.61
CA CYS A 32 -4.02 -4.58 -9.77
C CYS A 32 -5.00 -5.55 -10.44
N GLU A 33 -6.16 -5.72 -9.84
CA GLU A 33 -7.19 -6.61 -10.35
C GLU A 33 -8.18 -5.87 -11.26
N SER A 34 -8.91 -6.64 -12.07
CA SER A 34 -9.91 -6.10 -12.98
C SER A 34 -11.25 -5.87 -12.28
N VAL A 35 -11.90 -4.75 -12.58
CA VAL A 35 -13.21 -4.39 -12.07
C VAL A 35 -14.07 -3.73 -13.15
N LYS A 36 -15.36 -4.02 -13.15
CA LYS A 36 -16.31 -3.41 -14.07
C LYS A 36 -16.82 -2.10 -13.49
N ILE A 37 -16.54 -1.00 -14.18
CA ILE A 37 -17.02 0.34 -13.83
C ILE A 37 -17.93 0.84 -14.96
N ARG A 38 -19.13 1.32 -14.61
CA ARG A 38 -20.07 1.95 -15.56
C ARG A 38 -19.68 3.41 -15.74
N LYS A 39 -20.04 4.00 -16.88
CA LYS A 39 -19.68 5.39 -17.22
C LYS A 39 -20.20 6.43 -16.23
N GLU A 40 -21.35 6.14 -15.61
CA GLU A 40 -22.05 7.03 -14.69
C GLU A 40 -21.59 6.84 -13.22
N GLU A 41 -20.72 5.87 -12.96
CA GLU A 41 -20.25 5.60 -11.60
C GLU A 41 -19.05 6.46 -11.25
N GLU A 42 -19.19 7.23 -10.17
CA GLU A 42 -18.07 7.91 -9.53
C GLU A 42 -17.36 6.96 -8.54
N GLN A 43 -16.09 6.69 -8.79
CA GLN A 43 -15.25 5.85 -7.97
C GLN A 43 -13.94 6.59 -7.64
N ASN A 44 -13.29 6.22 -6.54
CA ASN A 44 -12.03 6.82 -6.11
C ASN A 44 -10.89 6.42 -7.06
N SER A 45 -10.52 7.31 -7.97
CA SER A 45 -9.38 7.11 -8.86
C SER A 45 -8.07 7.53 -8.20
N VAL A 46 -7.04 6.74 -8.42
CA VAL A 46 -5.68 6.98 -7.93
C VAL A 46 -4.83 7.60 -9.04
N LYS A 47 -3.96 8.54 -8.69
CA LYS A 47 -3.02 9.21 -9.59
C LYS A 47 -1.61 9.09 -9.06
N TYR A 48 -0.64 9.29 -9.95
CA TYR A 48 0.76 9.40 -9.57
C TYR A 48 0.95 10.36 -8.38
N GLY A 49 1.70 9.95 -7.39
CA GLY A 49 1.98 10.73 -6.18
C GLY A 49 0.98 10.58 -5.05
N ASP A 50 -0.13 9.85 -5.26
CA ASP A 50 -1.07 9.55 -4.18
C ASP A 50 -0.44 8.62 -3.15
N VAL A 51 -0.75 8.87 -1.89
CA VAL A 51 -0.37 8.02 -0.76
C VAL A 51 -1.62 7.34 -0.23
N LEU A 52 -1.62 6.02 -0.27
CA LEU A 52 -2.77 5.16 0.01
C LEU A 52 -2.68 4.57 1.40
N PHE A 53 -3.80 4.41 2.08
CA PHE A 53 -3.88 3.88 3.45
C PHE A 53 -4.94 2.80 3.55
N THR A 54 -4.66 1.73 4.29
CA THR A 54 -5.69 0.78 4.70
C THR A 54 -6.61 1.42 5.73
N GLN A 55 -7.93 1.37 5.48
CA GLN A 55 -8.93 2.00 6.35
C GLN A 55 -9.38 1.09 7.48
N SER A 56 -9.45 -0.22 7.24
CA SER A 56 -9.98 -1.19 8.19
C SER A 56 -9.04 -2.39 8.34
N SER A 57 -8.88 -2.87 9.55
CA SER A 57 -8.05 -4.03 9.88
C SER A 57 -8.67 -4.86 11.00
N GLU A 58 -8.17 -6.07 11.20
CA GLU A 58 -8.56 -6.93 12.31
C GLU A 58 -7.86 -6.54 13.61
N THR A 59 -6.67 -5.97 13.50
CA THR A 59 -5.85 -5.56 14.65
C THR A 59 -5.52 -4.06 14.60
N LEU A 60 -5.21 -3.50 15.77
CA LEU A 60 -4.81 -2.10 15.88
C LEU A 60 -3.45 -1.84 15.22
N GLU A 61 -2.58 -2.83 15.24
CA GLU A 61 -1.24 -2.78 14.66
C GLU A 61 -1.27 -2.70 13.14
N GLU A 62 -2.32 -3.18 12.49
CA GLU A 62 -2.41 -3.27 11.03
C GLU A 62 -3.17 -2.11 10.39
N VAL A 63 -3.93 -1.32 11.17
CA VAL A 63 -4.71 -0.21 10.60
C VAL A 63 -3.82 0.90 10.06
N GLY A 64 -4.19 1.49 8.93
CA GLY A 64 -3.47 2.63 8.34
C GLY A 64 -2.09 2.28 7.78
N TYR A 65 -1.88 1.03 7.33
CA TYR A 65 -0.70 0.70 6.52
C TYR A 65 -0.73 1.49 5.21
N THR A 66 0.44 1.92 4.79
CA THR A 66 0.56 2.99 3.79
C THR A 66 1.35 2.52 2.58
N SER A 67 0.91 2.92 1.39
CA SER A 67 1.59 2.63 0.13
C SER A 67 1.59 3.85 -0.78
N ALA A 68 2.64 4.06 -1.55
CA ALA A 68 2.70 5.10 -2.57
C ALA A 68 2.23 4.56 -3.93
N TRP A 69 1.57 5.39 -4.74
CA TRP A 69 1.32 5.10 -6.14
C TRP A 69 2.25 5.93 -7.01
N THR A 70 3.15 5.26 -7.73
CA THR A 70 4.19 5.91 -8.54
C THR A 70 4.12 5.56 -10.04
N HIS A 71 3.00 4.95 -10.46
CA HIS A 71 2.76 4.57 -11.85
C HIS A 71 1.92 5.64 -12.57
N SER A 72 2.04 5.71 -13.89
CA SER A 72 1.30 6.66 -14.73
C SER A 72 -0.17 6.30 -14.94
N SER A 73 -0.53 5.03 -14.74
CA SER A 73 -1.92 4.57 -14.84
C SER A 73 -2.78 5.12 -13.69
N GLN A 74 -4.08 5.15 -13.92
CA GLN A 74 -5.06 5.68 -12.97
C GLN A 74 -6.10 4.62 -12.59
N PRO A 75 -5.70 3.62 -11.78
CA PRO A 75 -6.64 2.62 -11.29
C PRO A 75 -7.61 3.21 -10.26
N TYR A 76 -8.61 2.45 -9.90
CA TYR A 76 -9.49 2.77 -8.78
C TYR A 76 -8.95 2.19 -7.48
N LEU A 77 -9.38 2.73 -6.35
CA LEU A 77 -8.96 2.28 -5.03
C LEU A 77 -10.01 1.37 -4.39
N ASN A 78 -9.56 0.33 -3.72
CA ASN A 78 -10.41 -0.54 -2.91
C ASN A 78 -11.19 0.27 -1.86
N SER A 79 -12.45 -0.08 -1.61
CA SER A 79 -13.33 0.63 -0.67
C SER A 79 -12.92 0.53 0.81
N PHE A 80 -12.03 -0.40 1.15
CA PHE A 80 -11.41 -0.49 2.49
C PHE A 80 -10.08 0.25 2.59
N CYS A 81 -9.80 1.12 1.61
CA CYS A 81 -8.65 2.00 1.57
C CYS A 81 -9.10 3.43 1.28
N PHE A 82 -8.29 4.39 1.69
CA PHE A 82 -8.42 5.79 1.29
C PHE A 82 -7.07 6.32 0.84
N GLY A 83 -7.05 7.44 0.12
CA GLY A 83 -5.83 8.06 -0.39
C GLY A 83 -5.74 9.53 -0.03
N TYR A 84 -4.51 10.01 0.14
CA TYR A 84 -4.20 11.42 0.19
C TYR A 84 -3.44 11.83 -1.05
N ARG A 85 -3.86 12.96 -1.60
CA ARG A 85 -3.14 13.70 -2.63
C ARG A 85 -2.65 15.00 -2.04
N PHE A 86 -1.34 15.19 -2.07
CA PHE A 86 -0.76 16.45 -1.63
C PHE A 86 -1.05 17.56 -2.65
N TYR A 87 -1.19 18.77 -2.15
CA TYR A 87 -1.32 19.94 -3.03
C TYR A 87 0.00 20.18 -3.77
N ASP A 88 -0.07 20.70 -5.00
CA ASP A 88 1.13 20.99 -5.82
C ASP A 88 2.10 21.95 -5.13
N SER A 89 1.61 22.80 -4.22
CA SER A 89 2.43 23.70 -3.41
C SER A 89 3.27 23.00 -2.33
N VAL A 90 2.99 21.73 -2.05
CA VAL A 90 3.70 20.95 -1.02
C VAL A 90 4.60 19.92 -1.70
N MET A 91 5.89 20.21 -1.72
CA MET A 91 6.87 19.30 -2.33
C MET A 91 7.08 18.08 -1.44
N THR A 92 6.54 16.95 -1.88
CA THR A 92 6.66 15.67 -1.18
C THR A 92 7.12 14.54 -2.10
N ASN A 93 7.92 13.62 -1.57
CA ASN A 93 8.22 12.36 -2.22
C ASN A 93 7.24 11.30 -1.68
N PRO A 94 6.36 10.72 -2.50
CA PRO A 94 5.34 9.78 -2.03
C PRO A 94 5.93 8.51 -1.43
N ILE A 95 7.08 8.04 -1.92
CA ILE A 95 7.79 6.87 -1.39
C ILE A 95 8.32 7.18 0.01
N PHE A 96 8.94 8.36 0.19
CA PHE A 96 9.36 8.81 1.52
C PHE A 96 8.19 8.85 2.49
N ILE A 97 7.05 9.41 2.09
CA ILE A 97 5.85 9.48 2.93
C ILE A 97 5.37 8.07 3.29
N ALA A 98 5.34 7.13 2.33
CA ALA A 98 4.92 5.76 2.60
C ALA A 98 5.81 5.08 3.66
N HIS A 99 7.13 5.20 3.55
CA HIS A 99 8.08 4.69 4.56
C HIS A 99 7.90 5.40 5.90
N TYR A 100 7.78 6.73 5.89
CA TYR A 100 7.65 7.53 7.11
C TYR A 100 6.40 7.16 7.90
N MET A 101 5.25 7.00 7.22
CA MET A 101 4.00 6.58 7.83
C MET A 101 4.06 5.15 8.41
N ARG A 102 4.93 4.29 7.89
CA ARG A 102 5.20 2.95 8.44
C ARG A 102 6.25 2.94 9.55
N SER A 103 6.92 4.06 9.84
CA SER A 103 7.89 4.12 10.94
C SER A 103 7.24 3.89 12.30
N ASN A 104 7.96 3.28 13.24
CA ASN A 104 7.45 2.98 14.58
C ASN A 104 6.91 4.22 15.30
N TYR A 105 7.51 5.40 15.05
CA TYR A 105 7.06 6.65 15.65
C TYR A 105 5.66 7.04 15.17
N ILE A 106 5.46 7.08 13.87
CA ILE A 106 4.16 7.45 13.27
C ILE A 106 3.12 6.34 13.48
N ARG A 107 3.51 5.06 13.40
CA ARG A 107 2.60 3.93 13.67
C ARG A 107 1.92 4.06 15.04
N LYS A 108 2.67 4.41 16.09
CA LYS A 108 2.11 4.65 17.42
C LYS A 108 1.08 5.78 17.44
N ALA A 109 1.26 6.81 16.64
CA ALA A 109 0.31 7.91 16.51
C ALA A 109 -0.94 7.49 15.72
N ILE A 110 -0.78 6.77 14.60
CA ILE A 110 -1.88 6.22 13.80
C ILE A 110 -2.76 5.28 14.63
N MET A 111 -2.15 4.39 15.41
CA MET A 111 -2.87 3.44 16.27
C MET A 111 -3.77 4.13 17.29
N LYS A 112 -3.40 5.29 17.82
CA LYS A 112 -4.25 6.08 18.73
C LYS A 112 -5.51 6.62 18.05
N GLU A 113 -5.46 6.82 16.74
CA GLU A 113 -6.59 7.30 15.94
C GLU A 113 -7.51 6.17 15.47
N GLY A 114 -7.08 4.90 15.58
CA GLY A 114 -7.88 3.73 15.28
C GLY A 114 -9.06 3.54 16.23
N GLN A 115 -10.22 3.17 15.72
CA GLN A 115 -11.44 2.96 16.49
C GLN A 115 -12.17 1.69 16.08
N GLY A 116 -12.74 1.02 17.05
CA GLY A 116 -13.60 -0.14 16.88
C GLY A 116 -13.20 -1.30 17.81
N ALA A 117 -14.18 -2.10 18.18
CA ALA A 117 -13.98 -3.24 19.09
C ALA A 117 -13.74 -4.56 18.33
N THR A 118 -14.46 -4.77 17.23
CA THR A 118 -14.36 -6.02 16.42
C THR A 118 -13.45 -5.83 15.20
N ARG A 119 -13.49 -4.65 14.61
CA ARG A 119 -12.60 -4.20 13.54
C ARG A 119 -12.15 -2.79 13.85
N VAL A 120 -10.87 -2.55 13.69
CA VAL A 120 -10.29 -1.21 13.86
C VAL A 120 -10.43 -0.45 12.55
N ASN A 121 -10.98 0.75 12.63
CA ASN A 121 -11.16 1.64 11.49
C ASN A 121 -10.41 2.94 11.71
N LEU A 122 -9.75 3.41 10.67
CA LEU A 122 -9.08 4.70 10.58
C LEU A 122 -9.76 5.54 9.49
N SER A 123 -10.27 6.71 9.85
CA SER A 123 -10.81 7.62 8.86
C SER A 123 -9.77 8.61 8.35
N ALA A 124 -9.94 9.08 7.12
CA ALA A 124 -9.11 10.14 6.55
C ALA A 124 -9.11 11.40 7.43
N GLU A 125 -10.27 11.78 8.00
CA GLU A 125 -10.37 12.96 8.87
C GLU A 125 -9.51 12.83 10.13
N ARG A 126 -9.44 11.66 10.74
CA ARG A 126 -8.58 11.42 11.91
C ARG A 126 -7.10 11.50 11.58
N LEU A 127 -6.72 10.97 10.42
CA LEU A 127 -5.33 11.04 9.99
C LEU A 127 -4.84 12.48 9.80
N LYS A 128 -5.72 13.43 9.47
CA LYS A 128 -5.37 14.86 9.36
C LYS A 128 -4.89 15.48 10.68
N ASN A 129 -5.23 14.88 11.82
CA ASN A 129 -4.78 15.35 13.14
C ASN A 129 -3.33 14.98 13.45
N LEU A 130 -2.70 14.17 12.62
CA LEU A 130 -1.30 13.81 12.81
C LEU A 130 -0.38 14.97 12.42
N ASN A 131 0.41 15.42 13.39
CA ASN A 131 1.51 16.33 13.10
C ASN A 131 2.71 15.54 12.58
N ILE A 132 3.10 15.81 11.35
CA ILE A 132 4.26 15.20 10.70
C ILE A 132 5.33 16.25 10.44
N PHE A 133 6.59 15.90 10.66
CA PHE A 133 7.74 16.76 10.37
C PHE A 133 8.46 16.21 9.14
N LEU A 134 8.49 17.01 8.08
CA LEU A 134 9.11 16.60 6.83
C LEU A 134 10.46 17.31 6.65
N PRO A 135 11.53 16.59 6.29
CA PRO A 135 12.74 17.23 5.81
C PRO A 135 12.48 17.93 4.48
N ASP A 136 13.45 18.69 3.99
CA ASP A 136 13.38 19.24 2.65
C ASP A 136 13.28 18.13 1.59
N ILE A 137 12.85 18.48 0.38
CA ILE A 137 12.63 17.49 -0.68
C ILE A 137 13.90 16.70 -1.04
N LYS A 138 15.09 17.31 -0.92
CA LYS A 138 16.36 16.64 -1.16
C LYS A 138 16.63 15.56 -0.11
N GLY A 139 16.32 15.87 1.15
CA GLY A 139 16.38 14.90 2.24
C GLY A 139 15.39 13.76 2.06
N GLN A 140 14.14 14.07 1.71
CA GLN A 140 13.12 13.06 1.41
C GLN A 140 13.57 12.11 0.29
N ASN A 141 14.09 12.65 -0.81
CA ASN A 141 14.55 11.85 -1.95
C ASN A 141 15.69 10.90 -1.58
N LYS A 142 16.70 11.39 -0.85
CA LYS A 142 17.82 10.55 -0.38
C LYS A 142 17.36 9.41 0.53
N ILE A 143 16.44 9.70 1.45
CA ILE A 143 15.91 8.69 2.37
C ILE A 143 15.08 7.66 1.60
N ALA A 144 14.21 8.11 0.69
CA ALA A 144 13.41 7.23 -0.14
C ALA A 144 14.27 6.30 -1.00
N GLU A 145 15.28 6.82 -1.67
CA GLU A 145 16.22 6.05 -2.49
C GLU A 145 16.96 5.00 -1.66
N PHE A 146 17.49 5.39 -0.51
CA PHE A 146 18.19 4.47 0.39
C PHE A 146 17.28 3.34 0.88
N LEU A 147 16.07 3.67 1.36
CA LEU A 147 15.14 2.68 1.86
C LEU A 147 14.62 1.75 0.76
N SER A 148 14.31 2.29 -0.43
CA SER A 148 13.93 1.47 -1.58
C SER A 148 15.04 0.50 -2.00
N GLY A 149 16.31 0.94 -1.96
CA GLY A 149 17.44 0.05 -2.23
C GLY A 149 17.58 -1.09 -1.21
N LEU A 150 17.23 -0.85 0.06
CA LEU A 150 17.17 -1.90 1.08
C LEU A 150 16.00 -2.88 0.83
N GLU A 151 14.81 -2.38 0.49
CA GLU A 151 13.64 -3.22 0.15
C GLU A 151 13.96 -4.12 -1.06
N ASP A 152 14.54 -3.56 -2.12
CA ASP A 152 14.95 -4.33 -3.30
C ASP A 152 15.94 -5.45 -2.95
N ARG A 153 16.87 -5.17 -2.02
CA ARG A 153 17.82 -6.18 -1.54
C ARG A 153 17.11 -7.27 -0.74
N ILE A 154 16.22 -6.90 0.16
CA ILE A 154 15.42 -7.86 0.94
C ILE A 154 14.65 -8.78 0.02
N HIS A 155 13.90 -8.24 -0.97
CA HIS A 155 13.14 -9.04 -1.93
C HIS A 155 14.01 -10.01 -2.73
N LYS A 156 15.23 -9.59 -3.11
CA LYS A 156 16.18 -10.49 -3.81
C LYS A 156 16.61 -11.65 -2.91
N GLU A 157 16.97 -11.37 -1.66
CA GLU A 157 17.38 -12.42 -0.71
C GLU A 157 16.22 -13.37 -0.37
N GLU A 158 15.00 -12.86 -0.23
CA GLU A 158 13.78 -13.67 -0.05
C GLU A 158 13.55 -14.60 -1.24
N SER A 159 13.66 -14.10 -2.46
CA SER A 159 13.53 -14.92 -3.68
C SER A 159 14.60 -16.01 -3.77
N VAL A 160 15.83 -15.72 -3.38
CA VAL A 160 16.92 -16.71 -3.32
C VAL A 160 16.59 -17.79 -2.27
N LEU A 161 16.10 -17.39 -1.11
CA LEU A 161 15.70 -18.32 -0.03
C LEU A 161 14.55 -19.24 -0.46
N GLU A 162 13.54 -18.70 -1.15
CA GLU A 162 12.43 -19.49 -1.70
C GLU A 162 12.93 -20.53 -2.71
N ASN A 163 13.79 -20.13 -3.64
CA ASN A 163 14.36 -21.04 -4.65
C ASN A 163 15.18 -22.16 -3.98
N MET A 164 16.02 -21.85 -3.02
CA MET A 164 16.79 -22.84 -2.28
C MET A 164 15.89 -23.80 -1.48
N THR A 165 14.80 -23.30 -0.93
CA THR A 165 13.82 -24.08 -0.18
C THR A 165 13.08 -25.08 -1.11
N MET A 166 12.69 -24.63 -2.30
CA MET A 166 12.09 -25.48 -3.34
C MET A 166 13.06 -26.55 -3.82
N GLU A 167 14.32 -26.18 -4.08
CA GLU A 167 15.38 -27.11 -4.51
C GLU A 167 15.63 -28.19 -3.44
N LYS A 168 15.78 -27.77 -2.16
CA LYS A 168 15.91 -28.69 -1.03
C LYS A 168 14.73 -29.68 -0.98
N SER A 169 13.50 -29.19 -1.12
CA SER A 169 12.30 -30.05 -1.10
C SER A 169 12.31 -31.07 -2.25
N SER A 170 12.66 -30.63 -3.46
CA SER A 170 12.78 -31.50 -4.63
C SER A 170 13.87 -32.56 -4.46
N LEU A 171 15.01 -32.21 -3.90
CA LEU A 171 16.10 -33.16 -3.63
C LEU A 171 15.69 -34.20 -2.58
N LEU A 172 15.04 -33.78 -1.49
CA LEU A 172 14.52 -34.72 -0.48
C LEU A 172 13.55 -35.74 -1.06
N GLN A 173 12.64 -35.31 -1.96
CA GLN A 173 11.74 -36.23 -2.63
C GLN A 173 12.46 -37.23 -3.55
N LYS A 174 13.58 -36.83 -4.17
CA LYS A 174 14.35 -37.73 -5.05
C LYS A 174 15.25 -38.70 -4.30
N VAL A 175 15.71 -38.33 -3.10
CA VAL A 175 16.67 -39.14 -2.32
C VAL A 175 15.94 -40.22 -1.47
N PHE A 176 14.69 -39.94 -1.07
CA PHE A 176 13.93 -40.84 -0.17
C PHE A 176 12.75 -41.55 -0.85
N ILE A 177 12.72 -41.63 -2.17
CA ILE A 177 11.90 -42.53 -2.97
C ILE A 177 12.78 -43.72 -3.40
#